data_bf5c1a3da8a91e460eebfde5d360a3ff
#
_entry.id   bf5c1a3da8a91e460eebfde5d360a3ff
#
_cell.length_a   1.000
_cell.length_b   1.000
_cell.length_c   1.000
_cell.angle_alpha   90.00
_cell.angle_beta   90.00
_cell.angle_gamma   90.00
#
_symmetry.space_group_name_H-M   'P 1'
#
loop_
_entity.id
_entity.type
_entity.pdbx_description
1 polymer ?
#
loop_
_entity_poly.entity_id
_entity_poly.type
_entity_poly.pdbx_seq_one_letter_code
_entity_poly.pdbx_strand_id
1 'polypeptide(L)'
;MKTITVYVADIIQPVDNIKIFKLISKNYDNLPGFSPGSNIFLKINLDGCVNYKAYSLINDPWDAGAYEIAVLRRDDSHGGSSFMHNLIQAGSVLETTYPRNNFPINKLARKHILIAGGIGVTPFITYVRYLMRYQLDFEMHYAFKFMSSTLFHNQFIDIIKNYYYYCSNDGKRMMVEDILKDQPLGAHVYVCGPKSLIEKVISVAEYLNWPRAHLHYELFDYGQSGNHFAFELKNSNIAGSVHKDVTLLEALENLGVDIPYGCRSGACGLCATRVISGDIEHRDCYLSDDEKKEGNIILPCVSRGHDKIILDL
;
A
#
# COMPACT_ATOMS: atom_id res chain seq x y z
N MET A 1 7.73 9.21 -14.19
CA MET A 1 8.00 7.75 -13.95
C MET A 1 8.14 7.01 -15.26
N LYS A 2 9.03 5.99 -15.37
CA LYS A 2 9.01 5.07 -16.51
C LYS A 2 7.80 4.15 -16.38
N THR A 3 7.00 4.04 -17.43
CA THR A 3 5.83 3.19 -17.51
C THR A 3 5.98 2.13 -18.59
N ILE A 4 5.24 1.05 -18.44
CA ILE A 4 5.06 0.00 -19.44
C ILE A 4 3.57 -0.08 -19.79
N THR A 5 3.28 -0.37 -21.04
CA THR A 5 1.90 -0.54 -21.50
C THR A 5 1.49 -2.00 -21.37
N VAL A 6 0.36 -2.23 -20.73
CA VAL A 6 -0.21 -3.56 -20.48
C VAL A 6 -1.63 -3.65 -21.00
N TYR A 7 -2.08 -4.86 -21.34
CA TYR A 7 -3.47 -5.19 -21.63
C TYR A 7 -4.09 -5.93 -20.48
N VAL A 8 -5.35 -5.67 -20.23
CA VAL A 8 -6.19 -6.50 -19.36
C VAL A 8 -6.58 -7.75 -20.14
N ALA A 9 -5.90 -8.85 -19.86
CA ALA A 9 -6.17 -10.14 -20.52
C ALA A 9 -7.43 -10.80 -20.00
N ASP A 10 -7.68 -10.69 -18.69
CA ASP A 10 -8.82 -11.31 -18.03
C ASP A 10 -9.22 -10.56 -16.78
N ILE A 11 -10.49 -10.69 -16.38
CA ILE A 11 -11.06 -10.13 -15.16
C ILE A 11 -11.90 -11.19 -14.46
N ILE A 12 -11.52 -11.54 -13.24
CA ILE A 12 -12.26 -12.49 -12.41
C ILE A 12 -12.86 -11.72 -11.23
N GLN A 13 -14.12 -12.00 -10.91
CA GLN A 13 -14.80 -11.41 -9.75
C GLN A 13 -15.13 -12.50 -8.72
N PRO A 14 -14.19 -12.83 -7.81
CA PRO A 14 -14.38 -13.91 -6.84
C PRO A 14 -15.40 -13.55 -5.76
N VAL A 15 -15.58 -12.25 -5.46
CA VAL A 15 -16.57 -11.72 -4.53
C VAL A 15 -17.11 -10.38 -5.06
N ASP A 16 -18.31 -9.97 -4.63
CA ASP A 16 -19.07 -8.86 -5.22
C ASP A 16 -18.29 -7.55 -5.34
N ASN A 17 -17.44 -7.25 -4.39
CA ASN A 17 -16.71 -5.99 -4.33
C ASN A 17 -15.22 -6.12 -4.63
N ILE A 18 -14.73 -7.28 -5.08
CA ILE A 18 -13.32 -7.49 -5.45
C ILE A 18 -13.24 -8.05 -6.86
N LYS A 19 -12.47 -7.39 -7.71
CA LYS A 19 -12.08 -7.89 -9.03
C LYS A 19 -10.58 -8.18 -9.05
N ILE A 20 -10.21 -9.29 -9.68
CA ILE A 20 -8.82 -9.63 -10.00
C ILE A 20 -8.61 -9.35 -11.48
N PHE A 21 -7.60 -8.53 -11.79
CA PHE A 21 -7.22 -8.16 -13.14
C PHE A 21 -5.91 -8.86 -13.50
N LYS A 22 -5.92 -9.60 -14.60
CA LYS A 22 -4.74 -10.17 -15.21
C LYS A 22 -4.22 -9.25 -16.30
N LEU A 23 -2.99 -8.75 -16.13
CA LEU A 23 -2.34 -7.79 -17.01
C LEU A 23 -1.19 -8.49 -17.73
N ILE A 24 -1.14 -8.37 -19.06
CA ILE A 24 -0.06 -8.91 -19.91
C ILE A 24 0.63 -7.77 -20.66
N SER A 25 1.87 -8.01 -21.10
CA SER A 25 2.60 -7.03 -21.92
C SER A 25 1.87 -6.77 -23.23
N LYS A 26 1.87 -5.51 -23.68
CA LYS A 26 1.35 -5.11 -24.98
C LYS A 26 2.05 -5.82 -26.14
N ASN A 27 3.33 -6.10 -26.00
CA ASN A 27 4.14 -6.74 -27.03
C ASN A 27 4.20 -8.27 -26.88
N TYR A 28 3.43 -8.84 -25.94
CA TYR A 28 3.47 -10.26 -25.58
C TYR A 28 4.84 -10.76 -25.11
N ASP A 29 5.73 -9.85 -24.75
CA ASP A 29 7.00 -10.15 -24.09
C ASP A 29 6.79 -10.41 -22.60
N ASN A 30 7.78 -11.01 -21.95
CA ASN A 30 7.75 -11.15 -20.50
C ASN A 30 7.73 -9.76 -19.83
N LEU A 31 6.88 -9.64 -18.81
CA LEU A 31 6.90 -8.48 -17.94
C LEU A 31 8.13 -8.50 -17.02
N PRO A 32 8.61 -7.34 -16.53
CA PRO A 32 9.69 -7.29 -15.55
C PRO A 32 9.39 -8.16 -14.34
N GLY A 33 10.40 -8.96 -13.91
CA GLY A 33 10.29 -9.78 -12.70
C GLY A 33 10.09 -8.93 -11.44
N PHE A 34 9.55 -9.55 -10.40
CA PHE A 34 9.29 -8.87 -9.13
C PHE A 34 9.59 -9.79 -7.94
N SER A 35 9.72 -9.20 -6.77
CA SER A 35 9.93 -9.93 -5.51
C SER A 35 8.64 -9.97 -4.68
N PRO A 36 8.48 -10.94 -3.75
CA PRO A 36 7.34 -10.99 -2.85
C PRO A 36 7.12 -9.66 -2.11
N GLY A 37 5.86 -9.19 -2.07
CA GLY A 37 5.49 -7.89 -1.50
C GLY A 37 5.61 -6.70 -2.47
N SER A 38 5.95 -6.95 -3.75
CA SER A 38 5.99 -5.88 -4.75
C SER A 38 4.61 -5.38 -5.13
N ASN A 39 4.56 -4.11 -5.47
CA ASN A 39 3.40 -3.44 -6.04
C ASN A 39 3.74 -2.77 -7.38
N ILE A 40 2.71 -2.44 -8.13
CA ILE A 40 2.77 -1.58 -9.33
C ILE A 40 1.86 -0.38 -9.12
N PHE A 41 2.19 0.73 -9.81
CA PHE A 41 1.31 1.90 -9.84
C PHE A 41 0.64 1.98 -11.21
N LEU A 42 -0.68 1.83 -11.26
CA LEU A 42 -1.47 2.08 -12.46
C LEU A 42 -1.65 3.59 -12.63
N LYS A 43 -1.36 4.08 -13.83
CA LYS A 43 -1.64 5.45 -14.24
C LYS A 43 -3.11 5.55 -14.67
N ILE A 44 -3.86 6.34 -13.94
CA ILE A 44 -5.30 6.52 -14.13
C ILE A 44 -5.56 8.00 -14.40
N ASN A 45 -6.32 8.32 -15.43
CA ASN A 45 -6.77 9.68 -15.69
C ASN A 45 -8.18 9.85 -15.09
N LEU A 46 -8.28 10.70 -14.10
CA LEU A 46 -9.54 11.04 -13.43
C LEU A 46 -9.77 12.54 -13.61
N ASP A 47 -10.85 12.89 -14.30
CA ASP A 47 -11.25 14.30 -14.54
C ASP A 47 -10.14 15.19 -15.10
N GLY A 48 -9.33 14.63 -16.02
CA GLY A 48 -8.20 15.34 -16.64
C GLY A 48 -6.92 15.36 -15.80
N CYS A 49 -6.93 14.84 -14.59
CA CYS A 49 -5.76 14.74 -13.73
C CYS A 49 -5.17 13.32 -13.77
N VAL A 50 -3.86 13.23 -13.97
CA VAL A 50 -3.14 11.96 -13.90
C VAL A 50 -2.90 11.57 -12.45
N ASN A 51 -3.37 10.39 -12.08
CA ASN A 51 -3.21 9.80 -10.77
C ASN A 51 -2.48 8.45 -10.88
N TYR A 52 -1.72 8.09 -9.86
CA TYR A 52 -1.06 6.81 -9.76
C TYR A 52 -1.62 6.03 -8.57
N LYS A 53 -2.23 4.87 -8.84
CA LYS A 53 -2.83 4.01 -7.81
C LYS A 53 -2.01 2.74 -7.64
N ALA A 54 -1.55 2.51 -6.40
CA ALA A 54 -0.74 1.34 -6.06
C ALA A 54 -1.62 0.09 -5.89
N TYR A 55 -1.15 -1.03 -6.45
CA TYR A 55 -1.76 -2.35 -6.28
C TYR A 55 -0.68 -3.40 -6.08
N SER A 56 -0.82 -4.22 -5.04
CA SER A 56 0.08 -5.33 -4.77
C SER A 56 -0.06 -6.40 -5.85
N LEU A 57 1.06 -6.95 -6.30
CA LEU A 57 1.07 -8.11 -7.19
C LEU A 57 0.74 -9.38 -6.41
N ILE A 58 -0.18 -10.18 -6.94
CA ILE A 58 -0.69 -11.38 -6.27
C ILE A 58 -0.37 -12.69 -7.01
N ASN A 59 0.12 -12.63 -8.25
CA ASN A 59 0.56 -13.82 -8.99
C ASN A 59 1.90 -14.36 -8.46
N ASP A 60 2.30 -15.49 -8.99
CA ASP A 60 3.58 -16.10 -8.65
C ASP A 60 4.76 -15.21 -9.10
N PRO A 61 5.67 -14.80 -8.20
CA PRO A 61 6.82 -13.97 -8.57
C PRO A 61 7.80 -14.62 -9.57
N TRP A 62 7.71 -15.92 -9.74
CA TRP A 62 8.52 -16.67 -10.73
C TRP A 62 7.82 -16.83 -12.09
N ASP A 63 6.57 -16.39 -12.20
CA ASP A 63 5.84 -16.30 -13.47
C ASP A 63 5.88 -14.86 -14.01
N ALA A 64 6.73 -14.64 -15.01
CA ALA A 64 6.90 -13.33 -15.66
C ALA A 64 5.89 -13.07 -16.79
N GLY A 65 4.99 -14.00 -17.08
CA GLY A 65 4.04 -13.88 -18.20
C GLY A 65 2.93 -12.86 -17.98
N ALA A 66 2.60 -12.57 -16.72
CA ALA A 66 1.53 -11.65 -16.36
C ALA A 66 1.78 -10.96 -15.02
N TYR A 67 1.06 -9.86 -14.77
CA TYR A 67 0.81 -9.34 -13.43
C TYR A 67 -0.65 -9.57 -13.07
N GLU A 68 -0.91 -9.97 -11.84
CA GLU A 68 -2.26 -10.04 -11.29
C GLU A 68 -2.39 -9.10 -10.10
N ILE A 69 -3.47 -8.34 -10.08
CA ILE A 69 -3.80 -7.41 -8.99
C ILE A 69 -5.25 -7.63 -8.55
N ALA A 70 -5.50 -7.54 -7.25
CA ALA A 70 -6.86 -7.56 -6.71
C ALA A 70 -7.26 -6.15 -6.28
N VAL A 71 -8.41 -5.71 -6.76
CA VAL A 71 -8.95 -4.37 -6.53
C VAL A 71 -10.25 -4.46 -5.76
N LEU A 72 -10.25 -3.96 -4.54
CA LEU A 72 -11.46 -3.79 -3.73
C LEU A 72 -12.19 -2.52 -4.16
N ARG A 73 -13.46 -2.63 -4.57
CA ARG A 73 -14.33 -1.47 -4.78
C ARG A 73 -14.70 -0.87 -3.43
N ARG A 74 -14.41 0.40 -3.25
CA ARG A 74 -14.84 1.18 -2.10
C ARG A 74 -16.05 2.02 -2.49
N ASP A 75 -17.08 2.00 -1.67
CA ASP A 75 -18.32 2.73 -1.94
C ASP A 75 -18.13 4.26 -1.82
N ASP A 76 -17.16 4.69 -1.02
CA ASP A 76 -16.74 6.09 -0.83
C ASP A 76 -15.62 6.53 -1.79
N SER A 77 -15.27 5.70 -2.76
CA SER A 77 -14.16 5.99 -3.69
C SER A 77 -14.61 6.87 -4.84
N HIS A 78 -14.08 8.08 -4.87
CA HIS A 78 -14.17 8.99 -6.02
C HIS A 78 -13.02 8.83 -7.01
N GLY A 79 -12.41 7.63 -7.11
CA GLY A 79 -11.18 7.51 -7.88
C GLY A 79 -10.87 6.11 -8.38
N GLY A 80 -9.64 5.66 -8.14
CA GLY A 80 -9.03 4.51 -8.79
C GLY A 80 -9.80 3.21 -8.73
N SER A 81 -10.39 2.82 -7.57
CA SER A 81 -11.13 1.55 -7.48
C SER A 81 -12.44 1.59 -8.26
N SER A 82 -13.15 2.71 -8.26
CA SER A 82 -14.36 2.90 -9.08
C SER A 82 -14.01 2.89 -10.57
N PHE A 83 -12.93 3.55 -10.99
CA PHE A 83 -12.42 3.51 -12.36
C PHE A 83 -12.14 2.05 -12.80
N MET A 84 -11.39 1.30 -11.99
CA MET A 84 -11.07 -0.10 -12.29
C MET A 84 -12.31 -0.99 -12.37
N HIS A 85 -13.28 -0.80 -11.48
CA HIS A 85 -14.50 -1.63 -11.48
C HIS A 85 -15.50 -1.28 -12.58
N ASN A 86 -15.64 -0.01 -12.94
CA ASN A 86 -16.72 0.46 -13.81
C ASN A 86 -16.30 0.67 -15.26
N LEU A 87 -15.03 1.03 -15.51
CA LEU A 87 -14.57 1.42 -16.84
C LEU A 87 -13.58 0.43 -17.46
N ILE A 88 -12.92 -0.39 -16.66
CA ILE A 88 -11.93 -1.34 -17.18
C ILE A 88 -12.59 -2.68 -17.48
N GLN A 89 -12.34 -3.17 -18.69
CA GLN A 89 -12.81 -4.46 -19.19
C GLN A 89 -11.68 -5.24 -19.87
N ALA A 90 -11.90 -6.52 -20.14
CA ALA A 90 -10.94 -7.32 -20.90
C ALA A 90 -10.65 -6.63 -22.27
N GLY A 91 -9.37 -6.56 -22.64
CA GLY A 91 -8.88 -5.80 -23.80
C GLY A 91 -8.52 -4.34 -23.50
N SER A 92 -8.88 -3.79 -22.35
CA SER A 92 -8.47 -2.42 -21.98
C SER A 92 -6.96 -2.28 -21.94
N VAL A 93 -6.46 -1.12 -22.39
CA VAL A 93 -5.03 -0.78 -22.35
C VAL A 93 -4.77 0.13 -21.15
N LEU A 94 -3.78 -0.23 -20.34
CA LEU A 94 -3.35 0.53 -19.17
C LEU A 94 -1.86 0.83 -19.23
N GLU A 95 -1.44 1.88 -18.54
CA GLU A 95 -0.03 2.14 -18.24
C GLU A 95 0.26 1.81 -16.79
N THR A 96 1.32 1.07 -16.55
CA THR A 96 1.80 0.76 -15.20
C THR A 96 3.27 1.05 -15.05
N THR A 97 3.73 1.31 -13.82
CA THR A 97 5.16 1.40 -13.52
C THR A 97 5.82 0.02 -13.54
N TYR A 98 7.15 0.00 -13.53
CA TYR A 98 7.89 -1.20 -13.13
C TYR A 98 7.53 -1.58 -11.70
N PRO A 99 7.54 -2.89 -11.34
CA PRO A 99 7.31 -3.33 -9.97
C PRO A 99 8.28 -2.67 -9.00
N ARG A 100 7.76 -2.26 -7.85
CA ARG A 100 8.55 -1.74 -6.73
C ARG A 100 8.25 -2.54 -5.49
N ASN A 101 9.27 -2.74 -4.65
CA ASN A 101 9.08 -3.41 -3.38
C ASN A 101 9.48 -2.48 -2.23
N ASN A 102 8.49 -1.87 -1.60
CA ASN A 102 8.65 -1.04 -0.41
C ASN A 102 8.26 -1.81 0.87
N PHE A 103 7.89 -3.08 0.72
CA PHE A 103 7.49 -3.98 1.79
C PHE A 103 8.23 -5.32 1.61
N PRO A 104 9.59 -5.31 1.67
CA PRO A 104 10.38 -6.51 1.42
C PRO A 104 10.37 -7.46 2.60
N ILE A 105 10.35 -8.76 2.30
CA ILE A 105 10.52 -9.80 3.31
C ILE A 105 11.97 -9.88 3.78
N ASN A 106 12.21 -9.92 5.09
CA ASN A 106 13.54 -10.14 5.65
C ASN A 106 13.86 -11.64 5.59
N LYS A 107 14.80 -12.00 4.71
CA LYS A 107 15.19 -13.40 4.48
C LYS A 107 15.94 -14.04 5.65
N LEU A 108 16.45 -13.23 6.57
CA LEU A 108 17.20 -13.67 7.75
C LEU A 108 16.35 -13.76 9.02
N ALA A 109 15.07 -13.41 8.93
CA ALA A 109 14.15 -13.54 10.05
C ALA A 109 14.02 -15.02 10.46
N ARG A 110 14.05 -15.27 11.76
CA ARG A 110 13.88 -16.62 12.33
C ARG A 110 12.44 -17.12 12.13
N LYS A 111 11.47 -16.21 12.22
CA LYS A 111 10.05 -16.49 12.00
C LYS A 111 9.36 -15.24 11.41
N HIS A 112 8.39 -15.45 10.54
CA HIS A 112 7.62 -14.38 9.93
C HIS A 112 6.18 -14.43 10.45
N ILE A 113 5.73 -13.33 11.04
CA ILE A 113 4.35 -13.18 11.55
C ILE A 113 3.63 -12.27 10.58
N LEU A 114 2.67 -12.82 9.84
CA LEU A 114 1.92 -12.10 8.82
C LEU A 114 0.54 -11.72 9.38
N ILE A 115 0.24 -10.43 9.46
CA ILE A 115 -1.03 -9.91 9.99
C ILE A 115 -1.75 -9.15 8.89
N ALA A 116 -2.84 -9.71 8.39
CA ALA A 116 -3.64 -9.16 7.30
C ALA A 116 -5.00 -8.64 7.78
N GLY A 117 -5.43 -7.49 7.26
CA GLY A 117 -6.78 -6.96 7.44
C GLY A 117 -7.49 -6.71 6.10
N GLY A 118 -8.59 -7.41 5.83
CA GLY A 118 -9.37 -7.26 4.60
C GLY A 118 -8.52 -7.42 3.34
N ILE A 119 -8.55 -6.42 2.43
CA ILE A 119 -7.78 -6.44 1.17
C ILE A 119 -6.26 -6.34 1.42
N GLY A 120 -5.81 -5.95 2.60
CA GLY A 120 -4.40 -5.99 3.00
C GLY A 120 -3.79 -7.39 3.03
N VAL A 121 -4.56 -8.42 2.73
CA VAL A 121 -4.07 -9.79 2.47
C VAL A 121 -3.22 -9.89 1.20
N THR A 122 -3.40 -8.97 0.25
CA THR A 122 -2.80 -9.07 -1.10
C THR A 122 -1.28 -9.17 -1.14
N PRO A 123 -0.45 -8.40 -0.42
CA PRO A 123 1.00 -8.59 -0.43
C PRO A 123 1.42 -9.94 0.16
N PHE A 124 0.63 -10.48 1.09
CA PHE A 124 0.94 -11.74 1.76
C PHE A 124 0.73 -12.97 0.88
N ILE A 125 -0.02 -12.87 -0.23
CA ILE A 125 -0.17 -13.98 -1.18
C ILE A 125 1.19 -14.37 -1.76
N THR A 126 1.96 -13.38 -2.17
CA THR A 126 3.32 -13.60 -2.69
C THR A 126 4.31 -13.99 -1.59
N TYR A 127 4.11 -13.49 -0.36
CA TYR A 127 4.91 -13.89 0.81
C TYR A 127 4.70 -15.36 1.14
N VAL A 128 3.46 -15.82 1.25
CA VAL A 128 3.13 -17.21 1.54
C VAL A 128 3.77 -18.15 0.53
N ARG A 129 3.66 -17.84 -0.77
CA ARG A 129 4.32 -18.62 -1.84
C ARG A 129 5.84 -18.69 -1.64
N TYR A 130 6.46 -17.56 -1.31
CA TYR A 130 7.89 -17.49 -1.05
C TYR A 130 8.29 -18.29 0.18
N LEU A 131 7.62 -18.08 1.30
CA LEU A 131 7.93 -18.72 2.58
C LEU A 131 7.76 -20.24 2.50
N MET A 132 6.70 -20.71 1.83
CA MET A 132 6.48 -22.14 1.60
C MET A 132 7.55 -22.73 0.68
N ARG A 133 7.90 -22.05 -0.42
CA ARG A 133 8.91 -22.52 -1.38
C ARG A 133 10.28 -22.73 -0.71
N TYR A 134 10.66 -21.81 0.18
CA TYR A 134 11.95 -21.87 0.88
C TYR A 134 11.86 -22.53 2.26
N GLN A 135 10.70 -23.10 2.61
CA GLN A 135 10.45 -23.80 3.89
C GLN A 135 10.82 -22.94 5.12
N LEU A 136 10.55 -21.63 5.03
CA LEU A 136 10.79 -20.69 6.13
C LEU A 136 9.63 -20.73 7.13
N ASP A 137 9.96 -20.53 8.41
CA ASP A 137 8.95 -20.55 9.47
C ASP A 137 8.08 -19.29 9.43
N PHE A 138 6.76 -19.49 9.42
CA PHE A 138 5.79 -18.41 9.45
C PHE A 138 4.45 -18.81 10.03
N GLU A 139 3.72 -17.82 10.47
CA GLU A 139 2.30 -17.92 10.80
C GLU A 139 1.55 -16.76 10.14
N MET A 140 0.26 -16.98 9.85
CA MET A 140 -0.59 -15.99 9.22
C MET A 140 -1.88 -15.77 10.00
N HIS A 141 -2.14 -14.50 10.31
CA HIS A 141 -3.34 -14.01 10.98
C HIS A 141 -4.14 -13.13 10.02
N TYR A 142 -5.36 -13.55 9.66
CA TYR A 142 -6.18 -12.82 8.70
C TYR A 142 -7.51 -12.39 9.33
N ALA A 143 -7.70 -11.07 9.47
CA ALA A 143 -8.94 -10.48 9.95
C ALA A 143 -9.78 -9.94 8.79
N PHE A 144 -11.08 -10.23 8.83
CA PHE A 144 -12.06 -9.76 7.86
C PHE A 144 -13.44 -9.61 8.48
N LYS A 145 -14.33 -8.91 7.77
CA LYS A 145 -15.68 -8.61 8.29
C LYS A 145 -16.66 -9.76 8.10
N PHE A 146 -16.73 -10.31 6.90
CA PHE A 146 -17.66 -11.39 6.52
C PHE A 146 -16.93 -12.50 5.79
N MET A 147 -17.33 -13.75 6.01
CA MET A 147 -16.79 -14.91 5.28
C MET A 147 -17.00 -14.79 3.76
N SER A 148 -18.13 -14.27 3.33
CA SER A 148 -18.45 -14.03 1.92
C SER A 148 -17.61 -12.95 1.22
N SER A 149 -16.89 -12.13 1.98
CA SER A 149 -16.04 -11.05 1.45
C SER A 149 -14.55 -11.35 1.53
N THR A 150 -14.18 -12.60 1.85
CA THR A 150 -12.77 -12.98 1.97
C THR A 150 -12.16 -13.31 0.63
N LEU A 151 -10.98 -12.80 0.40
CA LEU A 151 -10.14 -13.20 -0.72
C LEU A 151 -9.09 -14.21 -0.21
N PHE A 152 -8.93 -15.33 -0.91
CA PHE A 152 -7.94 -16.37 -0.62
C PHE A 152 -8.08 -17.15 0.71
N HIS A 153 -9.08 -16.88 1.54
CA HIS A 153 -9.26 -17.61 2.82
C HIS A 153 -9.28 -19.14 2.62
N ASN A 154 -10.11 -19.63 1.70
CA ASN A 154 -10.23 -21.06 1.42
C ASN A 154 -8.92 -21.68 0.92
N GLN A 155 -8.12 -20.93 0.15
CA GLN A 155 -6.80 -21.40 -0.28
C GLN A 155 -5.83 -21.49 0.89
N PHE A 156 -5.83 -20.52 1.79
CA PHE A 156 -4.89 -20.47 2.92
C PHE A 156 -5.17 -21.55 3.96
N ILE A 157 -6.44 -21.84 4.27
CA ILE A 157 -6.80 -22.86 5.26
C ILE A 157 -6.32 -24.25 4.86
N ASP A 158 -6.24 -24.52 3.56
CA ASP A 158 -5.81 -25.82 3.04
C ASP A 158 -4.28 -25.97 2.99
N ILE A 159 -3.53 -24.87 2.83
CA ILE A 159 -2.09 -24.92 2.54
C ILE A 159 -1.20 -24.40 3.67
N ILE A 160 -1.70 -23.53 4.57
CA ILE A 160 -0.89 -22.93 5.62
C ILE A 160 -1.13 -23.65 6.94
N LYS A 161 -0.08 -24.29 7.46
CA LYS A 161 -0.16 -25.05 8.73
C LYS A 161 -0.55 -24.16 9.94
N ASN A 162 0.05 -22.98 10.06
CA ASN A 162 -0.19 -22.03 11.15
C ASN A 162 -1.01 -20.84 10.65
N TYR A 163 -2.26 -21.12 10.24
CA TYR A 163 -3.21 -20.13 9.74
C TYR A 163 -4.32 -19.89 10.75
N TYR A 164 -4.51 -18.62 11.11
CA TYR A 164 -5.53 -18.16 12.03
C TYR A 164 -6.39 -17.09 11.37
N TYR A 165 -7.70 -17.22 11.45
CA TYR A 165 -8.61 -16.24 10.89
C TYR A 165 -9.58 -15.67 11.93
N TYR A 166 -9.96 -14.42 11.71
CA TYR A 166 -10.79 -13.63 12.62
C TYR A 166 -11.92 -12.96 11.84
N CYS A 167 -13.11 -13.55 11.92
CA CYS A 167 -14.32 -12.99 11.31
C CYS A 167 -15.04 -12.13 12.34
N SER A 168 -15.05 -10.82 12.16
CA SER A 168 -15.63 -9.91 13.14
C SER A 168 -17.15 -10.00 13.21
N ASN A 169 -17.82 -10.39 12.12
CA ASN A 169 -19.25 -10.65 12.13
C ASN A 169 -19.64 -11.86 13.00
N ASP A 170 -18.74 -12.83 13.14
CA ASP A 170 -18.92 -14.01 13.98
C ASP A 170 -18.40 -13.80 15.41
N GLY A 171 -18.11 -12.55 15.78
CA GLY A 171 -17.60 -12.19 17.10
C GLY A 171 -16.13 -12.54 17.34
N LYS A 172 -15.43 -13.12 16.36
CA LYS A 172 -14.02 -13.47 16.48
C LYS A 172 -13.14 -12.26 16.20
N ARG A 173 -12.44 -11.77 17.21
CA ARG A 173 -11.53 -10.63 17.11
C ARG A 173 -10.08 -11.05 17.30
N MET A 174 -9.20 -10.45 16.54
CA MET A 174 -7.76 -10.62 16.65
C MET A 174 -7.23 -9.91 17.91
N MET A 175 -6.58 -10.64 18.79
CA MET A 175 -5.89 -10.09 19.95
C MET A 175 -4.40 -10.01 19.63
N VAL A 176 -3.94 -8.82 19.22
CA VAL A 176 -2.55 -8.60 18.74
C VAL A 176 -1.52 -8.91 19.81
N GLU A 177 -1.81 -8.64 21.08
CA GLU A 177 -0.92 -8.94 22.18
C GLU A 177 -0.66 -10.45 22.32
N ASP A 178 -1.70 -11.28 22.17
CA ASP A 178 -1.55 -12.73 22.21
C ASP A 178 -0.71 -13.29 21.06
N ILE A 179 -0.70 -12.59 19.93
CA ILE A 179 0.11 -12.95 18.77
C ILE A 179 1.58 -12.60 19.01
N LEU A 180 1.88 -11.45 19.62
CA LEU A 180 3.24 -10.91 19.67
C LEU A 180 4.01 -11.26 20.96
N LYS A 181 3.35 -11.60 22.07
CA LYS A 181 3.98 -11.75 23.39
C LYS A 181 5.00 -12.89 23.52
N ASP A 182 4.78 -14.01 22.85
CA ASP A 182 5.57 -15.24 23.07
C ASP A 182 6.34 -15.67 21.79
N GLN A 183 6.79 -14.71 21.00
CA GLN A 183 7.49 -14.99 19.75
C GLN A 183 9.01 -15.21 19.97
N PRO A 184 9.64 -16.06 19.15
CA PRO A 184 11.07 -16.31 19.29
C PRO A 184 11.90 -15.07 18.95
N LEU A 185 13.05 -14.92 19.59
CA LEU A 185 14.02 -13.88 19.23
C LEU A 185 14.38 -13.98 17.75
N GLY A 186 14.42 -12.84 17.07
CA GLY A 186 14.66 -12.77 15.62
C GLY A 186 13.40 -13.00 14.78
N ALA A 187 12.21 -13.05 15.39
CA ALA A 187 10.96 -12.97 14.65
C ALA A 187 10.74 -11.56 14.08
N HIS A 188 10.10 -11.48 12.91
CA HIS A 188 9.68 -10.23 12.27
C HIS A 188 8.17 -10.25 12.04
N VAL A 189 7.51 -9.13 12.32
CA VAL A 189 6.09 -8.96 12.09
C VAL A 189 5.86 -8.08 10.85
N TYR A 190 4.91 -8.49 10.03
CA TYR A 190 4.47 -7.80 8.82
C TYR A 190 2.97 -7.57 8.91
N VAL A 191 2.55 -6.32 8.84
CA VAL A 191 1.13 -5.98 8.92
C VAL A 191 0.70 -5.15 7.72
N CYS A 192 -0.43 -5.54 7.12
CA CYS A 192 -1.10 -4.77 6.07
C CYS A 192 -2.62 -4.84 6.26
N GLY A 193 -3.27 -3.68 6.22
CA GLY A 193 -4.71 -3.58 6.45
C GLY A 193 -5.14 -2.16 6.81
N PRO A 194 -6.32 -2.01 7.44
CA PRO A 194 -6.81 -0.72 7.91
C PRO A 194 -5.81 -0.04 8.87
N LYS A 195 -5.75 1.29 8.83
CA LYS A 195 -4.86 2.11 9.67
C LYS A 195 -4.95 1.72 11.15
N SER A 196 -6.16 1.52 11.67
CA SER A 196 -6.39 1.12 13.07
C SER A 196 -5.74 -0.23 13.45
N LEU A 197 -5.67 -1.19 12.52
CA LEU A 197 -4.97 -2.45 12.74
C LEU A 197 -3.46 -2.24 12.81
N ILE A 198 -2.92 -1.46 11.90
CA ILE A 198 -1.48 -1.16 11.84
C ILE A 198 -1.04 -0.41 13.11
N GLU A 199 -1.76 0.64 13.51
CA GLU A 199 -1.50 1.39 14.74
C GLU A 199 -1.57 0.49 15.97
N LYS A 200 -2.54 -0.44 16.02
CA LYS A 200 -2.65 -1.40 17.12
C LYS A 200 -1.44 -2.34 17.17
N VAL A 201 -0.98 -2.85 16.02
CA VAL A 201 0.22 -3.72 15.97
C VAL A 201 1.45 -2.96 16.42
N ILE A 202 1.65 -1.72 15.95
CA ILE A 202 2.79 -0.88 16.33
C ILE A 202 2.77 -0.62 17.84
N SER A 203 1.64 -0.17 18.39
CA SER A 203 1.54 0.17 19.81
C SER A 203 1.76 -1.04 20.73
N VAL A 204 1.27 -2.22 20.35
CA VAL A 204 1.50 -3.46 21.12
C VAL A 204 2.95 -3.90 21.01
N ALA A 205 3.55 -3.83 19.84
CA ALA A 205 4.95 -4.19 19.65
C ALA A 205 5.89 -3.26 20.45
N GLU A 206 5.62 -1.97 20.50
CA GLU A 206 6.34 -0.99 21.32
C GLU A 206 6.19 -1.32 22.81
N TYR A 207 4.97 -1.60 23.26
CA TYR A 207 4.70 -2.03 24.66
C TYR A 207 5.47 -3.29 25.04
N LEU A 208 5.59 -4.25 24.11
CA LEU A 208 6.35 -5.49 24.30
C LEU A 208 7.85 -5.35 24.02
N ASN A 209 8.34 -4.13 23.78
CA ASN A 209 9.74 -3.81 23.47
C ASN A 209 10.30 -4.53 22.23
N TRP A 210 9.50 -4.70 21.18
CA TRP A 210 9.98 -5.22 19.91
C TRP A 210 10.96 -4.24 19.26
N PRO A 211 12.08 -4.73 18.69
CA PRO A 211 12.96 -3.86 17.91
C PRO A 211 12.22 -3.27 16.73
N ARG A 212 12.33 -1.94 16.53
CA ARG A 212 11.65 -1.26 15.42
C ARG A 212 12.02 -1.84 14.05
N ALA A 213 13.24 -2.32 13.87
CA ALA A 213 13.70 -2.99 12.65
C ALA A 213 13.01 -4.33 12.35
N HIS A 214 12.27 -4.89 13.31
CA HIS A 214 11.48 -6.12 13.14
C HIS A 214 10.01 -5.84 12.82
N LEU A 215 9.59 -4.57 12.79
CA LEU A 215 8.23 -4.14 12.48
C LEU A 215 8.17 -3.66 11.05
N HIS A 216 7.35 -4.32 10.23
CA HIS A 216 7.14 -3.98 8.83
C HIS A 216 5.65 -3.75 8.60
N TYR A 217 5.30 -2.67 7.93
CA TYR A 217 3.90 -2.38 7.63
C TYR A 217 3.74 -1.75 6.24
N GLU A 218 2.59 -2.01 5.62
CA GLU A 218 2.17 -1.37 4.38
C GLU A 218 0.76 -0.81 4.55
N LEU A 219 0.59 0.47 4.24
CA LEU A 219 -0.68 1.18 4.26
C LEU A 219 -1.25 1.29 2.85
N PHE A 220 -2.52 0.95 2.66
CA PHE A 220 -3.23 1.12 1.38
C PHE A 220 -4.13 2.36 1.35
N ASP A 221 -4.53 2.85 2.50
CA ASP A 221 -5.39 4.01 2.62
C ASP A 221 -4.61 5.20 3.17
N TYR A 222 -4.38 6.16 2.32
CA TYR A 222 -3.57 7.34 2.66
C TYR A 222 -4.42 8.58 2.86
N GLY A 223 -5.75 8.45 2.93
CA GLY A 223 -6.61 9.61 3.08
C GLY A 223 -6.34 10.68 2.02
N GLN A 224 -6.34 10.30 0.74
CA GLN A 224 -6.01 11.20 -0.38
C GLN A 224 -6.96 12.39 -0.48
N SER A 225 -8.21 12.25 -0.03
CA SER A 225 -9.17 13.35 -0.02
C SER A 225 -8.90 14.32 1.13
N GLY A 226 -9.02 15.60 0.89
CA GLY A 226 -8.85 16.63 1.91
C GLY A 226 -9.17 18.03 1.37
N ASN A 227 -8.97 19.05 2.19
CA ASN A 227 -9.22 20.41 1.78
C ASN A 227 -8.26 20.84 0.67
N HIS A 228 -8.76 21.68 -0.24
CA HIS A 228 -7.93 22.37 -1.21
C HIS A 228 -6.98 23.33 -0.48
N PHE A 229 -5.71 23.38 -0.90
CA PHE A 229 -4.74 24.31 -0.37
C PHE A 229 -3.75 24.74 -1.44
N ALA A 230 -3.11 25.91 -1.24
CA ALA A 230 -2.10 26.44 -2.13
C ALA A 230 -0.68 26.07 -1.64
N PHE A 231 0.28 26.04 -2.55
CA PHE A 231 1.69 25.94 -2.19
C PHE A 231 2.56 26.86 -3.04
N GLU A 232 3.70 27.22 -2.50
CA GLU A 232 4.74 27.99 -3.16
C GLU A 232 6.10 27.33 -2.94
N LEU A 233 6.90 27.24 -3.99
CA LEU A 233 8.27 26.74 -3.95
C LEU A 233 9.22 27.93 -3.92
N LYS A 234 9.92 28.09 -2.82
CA LYS A 234 10.73 29.29 -2.52
C LYS A 234 11.86 29.49 -3.52
N ASN A 235 12.56 28.40 -3.88
CA ASN A 235 13.79 28.48 -4.68
C ASN A 235 13.50 28.52 -6.19
N SER A 236 12.42 27.85 -6.62
CA SER A 236 12.05 27.77 -8.04
C SER A 236 11.02 28.81 -8.47
N ASN A 237 10.47 29.60 -7.55
CA ASN A 237 9.39 30.58 -7.81
C ASN A 237 8.16 29.96 -8.50
N ILE A 238 7.89 28.68 -8.24
CA ILE A 238 6.71 27.97 -8.72
C ILE A 238 5.64 28.06 -7.67
N ALA A 239 4.40 28.36 -8.07
CA ALA A 239 3.24 28.29 -7.21
C ALA A 239 2.18 27.39 -7.83
N GLY A 240 1.42 26.73 -6.99
CA GLY A 240 0.37 25.82 -7.40
C GLY A 240 -0.67 25.59 -6.34
N SER A 241 -1.60 24.70 -6.65
CA SER A 241 -2.65 24.30 -5.74
C SER A 241 -2.85 22.78 -5.75
N VAL A 242 -3.27 22.24 -4.62
CA VAL A 242 -3.56 20.83 -4.43
C VAL A 242 -5.07 20.65 -4.29
N HIS A 243 -5.68 19.99 -5.27
CA HIS A 243 -7.10 19.66 -5.22
C HIS A 243 -7.38 18.56 -4.18
N LYS A 244 -8.66 18.44 -3.78
CA LYS A 244 -9.07 17.51 -2.70
C LYS A 244 -8.65 16.05 -2.91
N ASP A 245 -8.62 15.56 -4.14
CA ASP A 245 -8.36 14.16 -4.50
C ASP A 245 -6.95 13.93 -5.08
N VAL A 246 -6.07 14.93 -4.98
CA VAL A 246 -4.68 14.89 -5.46
C VAL A 246 -3.74 15.09 -4.28
N THR A 247 -2.64 14.34 -4.24
CA THR A 247 -1.60 14.56 -3.23
C THR A 247 -0.70 15.74 -3.61
N LEU A 248 -0.03 16.35 -2.64
CA LEU A 248 0.97 17.38 -2.91
C LEU A 248 2.09 16.83 -3.81
N LEU A 249 2.49 15.57 -3.62
CA LEU A 249 3.47 14.90 -4.46
C LEU A 249 3.02 14.86 -5.94
N GLU A 250 1.78 14.45 -6.20
CA GLU A 250 1.24 14.42 -7.56
C GLU A 250 1.12 15.82 -8.17
N ALA A 251 0.75 16.82 -7.37
CA ALA A 251 0.69 18.20 -7.84
C ALA A 251 2.08 18.74 -8.24
N LEU A 252 3.12 18.41 -7.46
CA LEU A 252 4.50 18.75 -7.77
C LEU A 252 5.00 18.05 -9.04
N GLU A 253 4.73 16.76 -9.17
CA GLU A 253 5.08 15.98 -10.38
C GLU A 253 4.39 16.54 -11.63
N ASN A 254 3.13 16.94 -11.54
CA ASN A 254 2.39 17.54 -12.66
C ASN A 254 2.98 18.90 -13.11
N LEU A 255 3.66 19.61 -12.22
CA LEU A 255 4.40 20.84 -12.53
C LEU A 255 5.85 20.58 -12.97
N GLY A 256 6.25 19.31 -13.09
CA GLY A 256 7.61 18.92 -13.48
C GLY A 256 8.65 19.05 -12.36
N VAL A 257 8.20 19.21 -11.11
CA VAL A 257 9.07 19.23 -9.94
C VAL A 257 9.35 17.80 -9.49
N ASP A 258 10.59 17.38 -9.59
CA ASP A 258 11.02 16.02 -9.24
C ASP A 258 11.56 16.01 -7.81
N ILE A 259 10.85 15.33 -6.90
CA ILE A 259 11.29 15.06 -5.54
C ILE A 259 11.44 13.57 -5.32
N PRO A 260 12.42 13.11 -4.54
CA PRO A 260 12.58 11.69 -4.22
C PRO A 260 11.31 11.13 -3.59
N TYR A 261 10.89 9.93 -3.98
CA TYR A 261 9.82 9.22 -3.31
C TYR A 261 9.98 7.70 -3.43
N GLY A 262 9.33 6.96 -2.53
CA GLY A 262 9.33 5.49 -2.52
C GLY A 262 7.91 4.94 -2.43
N CYS A 263 7.42 4.78 -1.20
CA CYS A 263 6.16 4.07 -0.92
C CYS A 263 4.89 4.83 -1.34
N ARG A 264 4.91 6.15 -1.47
CA ARG A 264 3.75 7.05 -1.66
C ARG A 264 2.68 6.89 -0.58
N SER A 265 3.07 6.44 0.62
CA SER A 265 2.17 6.01 1.68
C SER A 265 2.50 6.58 3.06
N GLY A 266 3.38 7.56 3.10
CA GLY A 266 3.77 8.17 4.36
C GLY A 266 4.58 7.27 5.30
N ALA A 267 5.12 6.15 4.81
CA ALA A 267 5.79 5.16 5.65
C ALA A 267 7.32 5.18 5.53
N CYS A 268 7.89 5.57 4.38
CA CYS A 268 9.33 5.43 4.14
C CYS A 268 10.16 6.70 4.33
N GLY A 269 9.53 7.87 4.43
CA GLY A 269 10.20 9.15 4.62
C GLY A 269 10.96 9.71 3.40
N LEU A 270 11.08 8.97 2.28
CA LEU A 270 11.89 9.39 1.13
C LEU A 270 11.42 10.70 0.48
N CYS A 271 10.15 11.04 0.61
CA CYS A 271 9.61 12.28 0.09
C CYS A 271 9.60 13.42 1.12
N ALA A 272 10.26 13.28 2.28
CA ALA A 272 10.30 14.31 3.30
C ALA A 272 10.82 15.62 2.70
N THR A 273 10.01 16.66 2.77
CA THR A 273 10.27 17.97 2.19
C THR A 273 10.20 19.03 3.29
N ARG A 274 11.15 19.94 3.31
CA ARG A 274 11.20 21.01 4.30
C ARG A 274 10.11 22.05 4.01
N VAL A 275 9.40 22.46 5.07
CA VAL A 275 8.41 23.53 5.06
C VAL A 275 9.02 24.77 5.71
N ILE A 276 8.94 25.89 5.01
CA ILE A 276 9.42 27.20 5.49
C ILE A 276 8.34 27.88 6.32
N SER A 277 7.09 27.77 5.88
CA SER A 277 5.93 28.31 6.59
C SER A 277 4.63 27.67 6.15
N GLY A 278 3.63 27.75 7.02
CA GLY A 278 2.28 27.20 6.83
C GLY A 278 2.01 26.00 7.72
N ASP A 279 0.74 25.74 8.01
CA ASP A 279 0.31 24.66 8.89
C ASP A 279 0.17 23.35 8.11
N ILE A 280 0.57 22.24 8.72
CA ILE A 280 0.59 20.92 8.13
C ILE A 280 -0.42 20.00 8.83
N GLU A 281 -1.26 19.36 8.05
CA GLU A 281 -2.04 18.20 8.48
C GLU A 281 -1.21 16.94 8.23
N HIS A 282 -0.53 16.45 9.26
CA HIS A 282 0.27 15.22 9.18
C HIS A 282 -0.61 13.98 9.10
N ARG A 283 -0.42 13.19 8.05
CA ARG A 283 -1.12 11.92 7.81
C ARG A 283 -0.19 10.73 7.74
N ASP A 284 1.11 10.99 7.79
CA ASP A 284 2.15 9.98 7.76
C ASP A 284 2.29 9.26 9.12
N CYS A 285 2.94 8.11 9.05
CA CYS A 285 3.36 7.32 10.20
C CYS A 285 4.91 7.24 10.32
N TYR A 286 5.63 8.07 9.55
CA TYR A 286 7.08 8.11 9.54
C TYR A 286 7.65 9.08 10.57
N LEU A 287 7.12 10.30 10.62
CA LEU A 287 7.58 11.32 11.56
C LEU A 287 7.12 11.00 12.98
N SER A 288 7.99 11.21 13.93
CA SER A 288 7.68 11.20 15.36
C SER A 288 6.70 12.32 15.74
N ASP A 289 6.07 12.19 16.89
CA ASP A 289 5.16 13.24 17.40
C ASP A 289 5.85 14.58 17.63
N ASP A 290 7.14 14.55 17.98
CA ASP A 290 7.92 15.77 18.19
C ASP A 290 8.26 16.46 16.86
N GLU A 291 8.67 15.71 15.83
CA GLU A 291 8.89 16.24 14.47
C GLU A 291 7.59 16.79 13.85
N LYS A 292 6.45 16.16 14.12
CA LYS A 292 5.13 16.67 13.69
C LYS A 292 4.78 17.98 14.37
N LYS A 293 5.08 18.13 15.67
CA LYS A 293 4.86 19.38 16.41
C LYS A 293 5.75 20.53 15.94
N GLU A 294 6.97 20.25 15.51
CA GLU A 294 7.87 21.25 14.94
C GLU A 294 7.33 21.84 13.63
N GLY A 295 6.55 21.10 12.86
CA GLY A 295 5.84 21.56 11.65
C GLY A 295 6.76 22.03 10.52
N ASN A 296 8.03 21.61 10.51
CA ASN A 296 9.05 22.04 9.54
C ASN A 296 9.33 21.02 8.44
N ILE A 297 8.68 19.84 8.47
CA ILE A 297 8.79 18.76 7.48
C ILE A 297 7.39 18.27 7.10
N ILE A 298 7.14 18.12 5.80
CA ILE A 298 5.94 17.49 5.27
C ILE A 298 6.32 16.23 4.46
N LEU A 299 5.46 15.21 4.48
CA LEU A 299 5.53 14.10 3.53
C LEU A 299 4.49 14.32 2.42
N PRO A 300 4.87 14.91 1.27
CA PRO A 300 3.95 15.31 0.20
C PRO A 300 3.08 14.19 -0.36
N CYS A 301 3.48 12.94 -0.18
CA CYS A 301 2.72 11.81 -0.69
C CYS A 301 1.41 11.54 0.07
N VAL A 302 1.25 12.06 1.31
CA VAL A 302 0.05 11.81 2.14
C VAL A 302 -0.40 13.02 2.95
N SER A 303 0.54 13.81 3.48
CA SER A 303 0.26 14.95 4.34
C SER A 303 -0.21 16.15 3.51
N ARG A 304 -0.96 17.04 4.12
CA ARG A 304 -1.57 18.20 3.45
C ARG A 304 -1.20 19.50 4.15
N GLY A 305 -1.25 20.59 3.41
CA GLY A 305 -1.26 21.91 4.01
C GLY A 305 -2.69 22.31 4.39
N HIS A 306 -2.79 23.19 5.38
CA HIS A 306 -3.98 24.04 5.50
C HIS A 306 -3.88 25.15 4.42
N ASP A 307 -4.55 26.20 4.44
CA ASP A 307 -4.72 27.23 3.41
C ASP A 307 -3.55 27.39 2.41
N LYS A 308 -2.34 27.68 2.90
CA LYS A 308 -1.12 27.84 2.07
C LYS A 308 0.12 27.36 2.83
N ILE A 309 1.01 26.65 2.13
CA ILE A 309 2.34 26.27 2.63
C ILE A 309 3.44 26.77 1.69
N ILE A 310 4.62 27.06 2.24
CA ILE A 310 5.83 27.44 1.50
C ILE A 310 6.87 26.35 1.69
N LEU A 311 7.34 25.76 0.60
CA LEU A 311 8.30 24.66 0.58
C LEU A 311 9.71 25.17 0.22
N ASP A 312 10.72 24.56 0.79
CA ASP A 312 12.14 24.80 0.48
C ASP A 312 12.57 23.98 -0.75
N LEU A 313 11.96 24.30 -1.92
CA LEU A 313 12.20 23.66 -3.22
C LEU A 313 12.46 24.69 -4.32
#